data_c0f47e15788754aac737a70b23eabdac
#
_entry.id   c0f47e15788754aac737a70b23eabdac
#
_cell.length_a   1.000
_cell.length_b   1.000
_cell.length_c   1.000
_cell.angle_alpha   90.00
_cell.angle_beta   90.00
_cell.angle_gamma   90.00
#
_symmetry.space_group_name_H-M   'P 1'
#
loop_
_entity.id
_entity.type
_entity.pdbx_description
1 polymer ?
#
loop_
_entity_poly.entity_id
_entity_poly.type
_entity_poly.pdbx_seq_one_letter_code
_entity_poly.pdbx_strand_id
1 'polypeptide(L)'
;MVAKIISAMVNKPRFVEAIKAKIGTAVDTADMEKQVAVLQGQLKQVLGTKGRLERQMDTLDINDAHYDRKILDLQRRYDEQYDMIGEIEAQIDELQNQIRSIRQEKISGDNIYQLLLAFDEVYNSATEAEQKEFMKAFIERIDMFPEKRK
;
A
#
# COMPACT_ATOMS: atom_id res chain seq x y z
N MET A 1 -1.47 36.31 16.45
CA MET A 1 -0.06 36.23 15.97
C MET A 1 0.28 34.91 15.31
N VAL A 2 0.10 33.77 15.97
CA VAL A 2 0.36 32.44 15.42
C VAL A 2 -0.52 32.13 14.19
N ALA A 3 -1.78 32.51 14.22
CA ALA A 3 -2.71 32.27 13.11
C ALA A 3 -2.39 33.08 11.86
N LYS A 4 -1.86 34.27 12.01
CA LYS A 4 -1.37 35.09 10.86
C LYS A 4 -0.13 34.43 10.23
N ILE A 5 0.70 33.80 11.03
CA ILE A 5 1.88 33.06 10.57
C ILE A 5 1.47 31.82 9.80
N ILE A 6 0.50 31.04 10.31
CA ILE A 6 -0.03 29.86 9.64
C ILE A 6 -0.75 30.23 8.35
N SER A 7 -1.61 31.25 8.38
CA SER A 7 -2.29 31.77 7.20
C SER A 7 -1.31 32.28 6.14
N ALA A 8 -0.26 33.00 6.56
CA ALA A 8 0.81 33.45 5.67
C ALA A 8 1.63 32.28 5.11
N MET A 9 1.83 31.21 5.87
CA MET A 9 2.51 29.99 5.42
C MET A 9 1.68 29.23 4.40
N VAL A 10 0.38 29.06 4.64
CA VAL A 10 -0.55 28.35 3.72
C VAL A 10 -0.64 29.09 2.38
N ASN A 11 -0.59 30.41 2.39
CA ASN A 11 -0.66 31.24 1.17
C ASN A 11 0.69 31.40 0.45
N LYS A 12 1.79 30.96 1.04
CA LYS A 12 3.09 30.99 0.36
C LYS A 12 3.21 29.83 -0.64
N PRO A 13 3.51 30.12 -1.93
CA PRO A 13 3.66 29.07 -2.95
C PRO A 13 4.64 27.97 -2.55
N ARG A 14 5.74 28.31 -1.86
CA ARG A 14 6.75 27.37 -1.37
C ARG A 14 6.20 26.37 -0.39
N PHE A 15 5.34 26.79 0.53
CA PHE A 15 4.72 25.91 1.53
C PHE A 15 3.73 24.94 0.88
N VAL A 16 2.89 25.48 -0.02
CA VAL A 16 1.94 24.69 -0.80
C VAL A 16 2.66 23.66 -1.66
N GLU A 17 3.72 24.06 -2.36
CA GLU A 17 4.53 23.14 -3.16
C GLU A 17 5.23 22.10 -2.31
N ALA A 18 5.77 22.45 -1.12
CA ALA A 18 6.39 21.52 -0.21
C ALA A 18 5.40 20.47 0.30
N ILE A 19 4.18 20.87 0.65
CA ILE A 19 3.11 19.95 1.07
C ILE A 19 2.68 19.07 -0.10
N LYS A 20 2.45 19.64 -1.28
CA LYS A 20 2.11 18.89 -2.50
C LYS A 20 3.22 17.92 -2.90
N ALA A 21 4.48 18.32 -2.76
CA ALA A 21 5.63 17.45 -3.02
C ALA A 21 5.67 16.28 -2.02
N LYS A 22 5.45 16.51 -0.73
CA LYS A 22 5.34 15.43 0.27
C LYS A 22 4.16 14.50 0.03
N ILE A 23 3.03 15.04 -0.41
CA ILE A 23 1.84 14.26 -0.79
C ILE A 23 2.09 13.54 -2.12
N GLY A 24 2.74 14.21 -3.08
CA GLY A 24 3.03 13.66 -4.40
C GLY A 24 4.24 12.72 -4.46
N THR A 25 5.18 12.82 -3.53
CA THR A 25 6.24 11.82 -3.29
C THR A 25 5.76 10.63 -2.48
N ALA A 26 4.47 10.67 -2.05
CA ALA A 26 3.80 9.42 -1.76
C ALA A 26 4.05 8.53 -2.97
N VAL A 27 4.94 7.59 -2.77
CA VAL A 27 5.52 6.67 -3.71
C VAL A 27 4.53 6.32 -4.80
N ASP A 28 4.94 6.51 -6.04
CA ASP A 28 4.21 6.02 -7.18
C ASP A 28 4.00 4.51 -7.02
N THR A 29 2.78 4.10 -6.72
CA THR A 29 2.44 2.68 -6.55
C THR A 29 2.46 1.91 -7.88
N ALA A 30 2.66 2.60 -9.01
CA ALA A 30 2.64 1.98 -10.33
C ALA A 30 3.68 0.87 -10.48
N ASP A 31 4.90 1.06 -9.97
CA ASP A 31 5.93 0.03 -10.01
C ASP A 31 5.57 -1.18 -9.15
N MET A 32 5.00 -0.95 -7.97
CA MET A 32 4.51 -2.03 -7.10
C MET A 32 3.36 -2.80 -7.74
N GLU A 33 2.43 -2.10 -8.37
CA GLU A 33 1.31 -2.70 -9.10
C GLU A 33 1.79 -3.56 -10.28
N LYS A 34 2.83 -3.13 -10.98
CA LYS A 34 3.48 -3.93 -12.02
C LYS A 34 4.11 -5.20 -11.44
N GLN A 35 4.78 -5.09 -10.30
CA GLN A 35 5.34 -6.25 -9.62
C GLN A 35 4.26 -7.26 -9.21
N VAL A 36 3.13 -6.77 -8.68
CA VAL A 36 1.97 -7.62 -8.36
C VAL A 36 1.47 -8.33 -9.63
N ALA A 37 1.33 -7.63 -10.74
CA ALA A 37 0.89 -8.22 -12.00
C ALA A 37 1.84 -9.32 -12.50
N VAL A 38 3.16 -9.10 -12.39
CA VAL A 38 4.18 -10.11 -12.73
C VAL A 38 4.04 -11.34 -11.83
N LEU A 39 3.90 -11.14 -10.52
CA LEU A 39 3.73 -12.23 -9.57
C LEU A 39 2.44 -13.01 -9.80
N GLN A 40 1.35 -12.33 -10.12
CA GLN A 40 0.09 -12.99 -10.51
C GLN A 40 0.24 -13.84 -11.77
N GLY A 41 1.01 -13.37 -12.74
CA GLY A 41 1.36 -14.14 -13.94
C GLY A 41 2.17 -15.39 -13.59
N GLN A 42 3.15 -15.26 -12.71
CA GLN A 42 3.96 -16.38 -12.20
C GLN A 42 3.08 -17.38 -11.44
N LEU A 43 2.19 -16.90 -10.59
CA LEU A 43 1.25 -17.74 -9.84
C LEU A 43 0.37 -18.57 -10.81
N LYS A 44 -0.13 -17.94 -11.85
CA LYS A 44 -0.92 -18.63 -12.89
C LYS A 44 -0.12 -19.73 -13.57
N GLN A 45 1.16 -19.50 -13.87
CA GLN A 45 2.05 -20.50 -14.46
C GLN A 45 2.29 -21.68 -13.51
N VAL A 46 2.54 -21.41 -12.23
CA VAL A 46 2.76 -22.45 -11.21
C VAL A 46 1.49 -23.29 -11.02
N LEU A 47 0.32 -22.66 -10.95
CA LEU A 47 -0.97 -23.36 -10.89
C LEU A 47 -1.20 -24.22 -12.12
N GLY A 48 -0.84 -23.76 -13.31
CA GLY A 48 -0.89 -24.53 -14.55
C GLY A 48 0.03 -25.75 -14.51
N THR A 49 1.23 -25.60 -14.01
CA THR A 49 2.19 -26.71 -13.82
C THR A 49 1.67 -27.73 -12.81
N LYS A 50 1.12 -27.26 -11.69
CA LYS A 50 0.47 -28.10 -10.69
C LYS A 50 -0.63 -28.96 -11.32
N GLY A 51 -1.53 -28.33 -12.11
CA GLY A 51 -2.60 -29.04 -12.81
C GLY A 51 -2.12 -30.07 -13.82
N ARG A 52 -1.00 -29.79 -14.51
CA ARG A 52 -0.37 -30.78 -15.42
C ARG A 52 0.19 -31.97 -14.67
N LEU A 53 0.84 -31.74 -13.54
CA LEU A 53 1.37 -32.80 -12.69
C LEU A 53 0.26 -33.67 -12.12
N GLU A 54 -0.85 -33.10 -11.70
CA GLU A 54 -2.05 -33.83 -11.27
C GLU A 54 -2.53 -34.77 -12.38
N ARG A 55 -2.68 -34.26 -13.60
CA ARG A 55 -3.11 -35.07 -14.74
C ARG A 55 -2.11 -36.20 -15.06
N GLN A 56 -0.81 -35.92 -14.96
CA GLN A 56 0.19 -36.93 -15.21
C GLN A 56 0.12 -38.05 -14.16
N MET A 57 -0.10 -37.70 -12.88
CA MET A 57 -0.30 -38.70 -11.82
C MET A 57 -1.57 -39.53 -12.05
N ASP A 58 -2.66 -38.87 -12.43
CA ASP A 58 -3.96 -39.52 -12.68
C ASP A 58 -3.92 -40.47 -13.87
N THR A 59 -3.11 -40.16 -14.89
CA THR A 59 -3.03 -40.95 -16.12
C THR A 59 -1.86 -41.93 -16.17
N LEU A 60 -1.03 -41.95 -15.11
CA LEU A 60 0.11 -42.89 -15.03
C LEU A 60 -0.39 -44.34 -14.98
N ASP A 61 0.12 -45.18 -15.87
CA ASP A 61 -0.25 -46.59 -15.91
C ASP A 61 0.28 -47.33 -14.68
N ILE A 62 -0.63 -47.88 -13.91
CA ILE A 62 -0.32 -48.63 -12.69
C ILE A 62 0.53 -49.89 -12.98
N ASN A 63 0.49 -50.42 -14.22
CA ASN A 63 1.27 -51.56 -14.68
C ASN A 63 2.65 -51.19 -15.26
N ASP A 64 2.99 -49.89 -15.30
CA ASP A 64 4.31 -49.42 -15.73
C ASP A 64 5.39 -50.04 -14.82
N ALA A 65 6.46 -50.58 -15.41
CA ALA A 65 7.57 -51.23 -14.67
C ALA A 65 8.23 -50.25 -13.67
N HIS A 66 8.12 -48.95 -13.86
CA HIS A 66 8.71 -47.92 -13.01
C HIS A 66 7.64 -47.05 -12.33
N TYR A 67 6.42 -47.54 -12.19
CA TYR A 67 5.30 -46.80 -11.61
C TYR A 67 5.67 -46.13 -10.28
N ASP A 68 6.20 -46.92 -9.33
CA ASP A 68 6.52 -46.42 -7.99
C ASP A 68 7.53 -45.27 -8.00
N ARG A 69 8.53 -45.34 -8.85
CA ARG A 69 9.52 -44.27 -8.99
C ARG A 69 8.93 -43.04 -9.67
N LYS A 70 8.14 -43.24 -10.72
CA LYS A 70 7.50 -42.13 -11.47
C LYS A 70 6.48 -41.40 -10.61
N ILE A 71 5.66 -42.13 -9.84
CA ILE A 71 4.66 -41.51 -9.00
C ILE A 71 5.31 -40.70 -7.86
N LEU A 72 6.37 -41.21 -7.24
CA LEU A 72 7.12 -40.51 -6.21
C LEU A 72 7.79 -39.25 -6.76
N ASP A 73 8.37 -39.27 -7.96
CA ASP A 73 8.99 -38.13 -8.60
C ASP A 73 7.94 -37.06 -8.95
N LEU A 74 6.78 -37.45 -9.48
CA LEU A 74 5.68 -36.56 -9.77
C LEU A 74 5.10 -35.93 -8.50
N GLN A 75 4.95 -36.71 -7.43
CA GLN A 75 4.47 -36.22 -6.15
C GLN A 75 5.42 -35.19 -5.54
N ARG A 76 6.73 -35.45 -5.58
CA ARG A 76 7.73 -34.48 -5.12
C ARG A 76 7.64 -33.17 -5.87
N ARG A 77 7.54 -33.19 -7.20
CA ARG A 77 7.39 -32.02 -8.03
C ARG A 77 6.08 -31.28 -7.75
N TYR A 78 5.02 -32.02 -7.49
CA TYR A 78 3.72 -31.47 -7.12
C TYR A 78 3.80 -30.73 -5.77
N ASP A 79 4.45 -31.33 -4.78
CA ASP A 79 4.63 -30.69 -3.47
C ASP A 79 5.49 -29.43 -3.56
N GLU A 80 6.53 -29.41 -4.41
CA GLU A 80 7.32 -28.21 -4.69
C GLU A 80 6.48 -27.06 -5.24
N GLN A 81 5.42 -27.34 -6.00
CA GLN A 81 4.51 -26.29 -6.49
C GLN A 81 3.74 -25.61 -5.37
N TYR A 82 3.37 -26.33 -4.33
CA TYR A 82 2.72 -25.73 -3.15
C TYR A 82 3.61 -24.72 -2.44
N ASP A 83 4.89 -25.05 -2.28
CA ASP A 83 5.86 -24.14 -1.68
C ASP A 83 6.02 -22.85 -2.52
N MET A 84 6.13 -23.00 -3.84
CA MET A 84 6.20 -21.87 -4.77
C MET A 84 4.93 -21.00 -4.74
N ILE A 85 3.76 -21.61 -4.69
CA ILE A 85 2.48 -20.92 -4.56
C ILE A 85 2.46 -20.09 -3.27
N GLY A 86 2.83 -20.69 -2.15
CA GLY A 86 2.87 -20.01 -0.85
C GLY A 86 3.80 -18.81 -0.84
N GLU A 87 4.99 -18.94 -1.41
CA GLU A 87 5.96 -17.84 -1.52
C GLU A 87 5.44 -16.69 -2.39
N ILE A 88 4.87 -17.01 -3.55
CA ILE A 88 4.33 -15.99 -4.46
C ILE A 88 3.14 -15.27 -3.83
N GLU A 89 2.21 -16.01 -3.22
CA GLU A 89 1.05 -15.42 -2.54
C GLU A 89 1.48 -14.49 -1.40
N ALA A 90 2.48 -14.88 -0.61
CA ALA A 90 3.02 -14.05 0.47
C ALA A 90 3.63 -12.75 -0.07
N GLN A 91 4.35 -12.81 -1.19
CA GLN A 91 4.91 -11.60 -1.83
C GLN A 91 3.82 -10.69 -2.38
N ILE A 92 2.78 -11.24 -2.97
CA ILE A 92 1.62 -10.46 -3.47
C ILE A 92 0.92 -9.76 -2.29
N ASP A 93 0.65 -10.46 -1.21
CA ASP A 93 0.01 -9.90 -0.02
C ASP A 93 0.83 -8.76 0.59
N GLU A 94 2.14 -8.94 0.70
CA GLU A 94 3.05 -7.90 1.21
C GLU A 94 3.00 -6.65 0.34
N LEU A 95 3.11 -6.79 -0.98
CA LEU A 95 3.03 -5.65 -1.90
C LEU A 95 1.67 -4.97 -1.87
N GLN A 96 0.59 -5.74 -1.82
CA GLN A 96 -0.76 -5.18 -1.73
C GLN A 96 -0.99 -4.42 -0.43
N ASN A 97 -0.45 -4.90 0.69
CA ASN A 97 -0.50 -4.20 1.97
C ASN A 97 0.30 -2.88 1.93
N GLN A 98 1.47 -2.88 1.31
CA GLN A 98 2.28 -1.68 1.11
C GLN A 98 1.54 -0.66 0.23
N ILE A 99 0.96 -1.08 -0.88
CA ILE A 99 0.16 -0.22 -1.75
C ILE A 99 -1.01 0.40 -1.00
N ARG A 100 -1.72 -0.40 -0.22
CA ARG A 100 -2.86 0.07 0.60
C ARG A 100 -2.43 1.11 1.62
N SER A 101 -1.32 0.87 2.31
CA SER A 101 -0.76 1.79 3.29
C SER A 101 -0.38 3.13 2.66
N ILE A 102 0.29 3.11 1.52
CA ILE A 102 0.68 4.31 0.77
C ILE A 102 -0.55 5.11 0.33
N ARG A 103 -1.58 4.46 -0.17
CA ARG A 103 -2.84 5.10 -0.58
C ARG A 103 -3.57 5.75 0.59
N GLN A 104 -3.58 5.10 1.75
CA GLN A 104 -4.16 5.67 2.97
C GLN A 104 -3.40 6.91 3.44
N GLU A 105 -2.09 6.89 3.42
CA GLU A 105 -1.25 8.05 3.76
C GLU A 105 -1.48 9.21 2.80
N LYS A 106 -1.61 8.94 1.52
CA LYS A 106 -1.92 9.95 0.51
C LYS A 106 -3.28 10.62 0.78
N ILE A 107 -4.32 9.84 1.01
CA ILE A 107 -5.66 10.36 1.34
C ILE A 107 -5.61 11.23 2.60
N SER A 108 -4.88 10.79 3.62
CA SER A 108 -4.69 11.54 4.85
C SER A 108 -3.96 12.88 4.62
N GLY A 109 -2.92 12.88 3.78
CA GLY A 109 -2.19 14.08 3.38
C GLY A 109 -3.05 15.07 2.61
N ASP A 110 -3.85 14.60 1.67
CA ASP A 110 -4.79 15.44 0.91
C ASP A 110 -5.84 16.06 1.83
N ASN A 111 -6.35 15.33 2.81
CA ASN A 111 -7.31 15.84 3.78
C ASN A 111 -6.71 16.94 4.67
N ILE A 112 -5.46 16.75 5.11
CA ILE A 112 -4.74 17.77 5.89
C ILE A 112 -4.54 19.04 5.06
N TYR A 113 -4.16 18.90 3.80
CA TYR A 113 -3.98 20.03 2.89
C TYR A 113 -5.28 20.81 2.69
N GLN A 114 -6.40 20.13 2.45
CA GLN A 114 -7.73 20.76 2.33
C GLN A 114 -8.14 21.45 3.61
N LEU A 115 -7.85 20.84 4.77
CA LEU A 115 -8.11 21.46 6.07
C LEU A 115 -7.31 22.74 6.26
N LEU A 116 -6.04 22.77 5.84
CA LEU A 116 -5.18 23.96 5.91
C LEU A 116 -5.69 25.09 4.99
N LEU A 117 -6.19 24.76 3.81
CA LEU A 117 -6.80 25.74 2.90
C LEU A 117 -8.10 26.33 3.48
N ALA A 118 -8.94 25.49 4.05
CA ALA A 118 -10.19 25.90 4.69
C ALA A 118 -9.96 26.71 5.98
N PHE A 119 -8.84 26.46 6.65
CA PHE A 119 -8.46 27.15 7.89
C PHE A 119 -8.44 28.65 7.75
N ASP A 120 -7.85 29.17 6.67
CA ASP A 120 -7.71 30.59 6.42
C ASP A 120 -9.07 31.29 6.30
N GLU A 121 -10.02 30.71 5.57
CA GLU A 121 -11.38 31.24 5.41
C GLU A 121 -12.15 31.23 6.72
N VAL A 122 -12.14 30.13 7.45
CA VAL A 122 -12.85 29.98 8.72
C VAL A 122 -12.25 30.90 9.79
N TYR A 123 -10.93 30.98 9.85
CA TYR A 123 -10.21 31.76 10.82
C TYR A 123 -10.51 33.28 10.65
N ASN A 124 -10.46 33.77 9.42
CA ASN A 124 -10.71 35.18 9.12
C ASN A 124 -12.16 35.61 9.35
N SER A 125 -13.11 34.70 9.29
CA SER A 125 -14.53 34.94 9.53
C SER A 125 -14.97 34.73 11.00
N ALA A 126 -14.10 34.18 11.83
CA ALA A 126 -14.38 33.83 13.22
C ALA A 126 -14.14 35.01 14.18
N THR A 127 -14.85 35.02 15.31
CA THR A 127 -14.58 35.97 16.40
C THR A 127 -13.25 35.65 17.08
N GLU A 128 -12.72 36.62 17.83
CA GLU A 128 -11.42 36.45 18.53
C GLU A 128 -11.44 35.25 19.49
N ALA A 129 -12.56 35.04 20.18
CA ALA A 129 -12.72 33.89 21.08
C ALA A 129 -12.76 32.55 20.32
N GLU A 130 -13.47 32.50 19.19
CA GLU A 130 -13.51 31.35 18.31
C GLU A 130 -12.16 31.04 17.67
N GLN A 131 -11.42 32.08 17.30
CA GLN A 131 -10.06 31.95 16.78
C GLN A 131 -9.12 31.28 17.79
N LYS A 132 -9.23 31.66 19.07
CA LYS A 132 -8.43 31.05 20.14
C LYS A 132 -8.78 29.57 20.36
N GLU A 133 -10.05 29.24 20.39
CA GLU A 133 -10.51 27.84 20.50
C GLU A 133 -10.08 26.99 19.31
N PHE A 134 -10.18 27.54 18.12
CA PHE A 134 -9.79 26.86 16.89
C PHE A 134 -8.29 26.56 16.87
N MET A 135 -7.47 27.53 17.25
CA MET A 135 -6.01 27.36 17.33
C MET A 135 -5.61 26.33 18.38
N LYS A 136 -6.28 26.33 19.52
CA LYS A 136 -6.05 25.35 20.58
C LYS A 136 -6.35 23.94 20.11
N ALA A 137 -7.48 23.72 19.45
CA ALA A 137 -7.86 22.42 18.90
C ALA A 137 -6.89 21.96 17.80
N PHE A 138 -6.41 22.87 16.96
CA PHE A 138 -5.46 22.58 15.88
C PHE A 138 -4.10 22.15 16.44
N ILE A 139 -3.59 22.85 17.46
CA ILE A 139 -2.31 22.52 18.12
C ILE A 139 -2.41 21.17 18.84
N GLU A 140 -3.51 20.90 19.53
CA GLU A 140 -3.75 19.62 20.18
C GLU A 140 -3.74 18.45 19.17
N ARG A 141 -4.34 18.62 17.98
CA ARG A 141 -4.31 17.62 16.92
C ARG A 141 -2.91 17.37 16.36
N ILE A 142 -2.09 18.39 16.23
CA ILE A 142 -0.69 18.25 15.78
C ILE A 142 0.12 17.46 16.83
N ASP A 143 -0.11 17.72 18.12
CA ASP A 143 0.58 17.02 19.20
C ASP A 143 0.16 15.56 19.37
N MET A 144 -1.01 15.17 18.89
CA MET A 144 -1.47 13.78 18.92
C MET A 144 -0.67 12.82 18.00
N PHE A 145 0.17 13.31 17.09
CA PHE A 145 0.93 12.48 16.16
C PHE A 145 2.44 12.81 16.20
N PRO A 146 3.11 12.68 17.37
CA PRO A 146 4.52 13.02 17.48
C PRO A 146 5.45 12.16 16.63
N GLU A 147 5.06 10.92 16.32
CA GLU A 147 5.85 9.98 15.52
C GLU A 147 5.95 10.37 14.04
N LYS A 148 5.04 11.16 13.54
CA LYS A 148 5.04 11.63 12.14
C LYS A 148 5.96 12.84 11.91
N ARG A 149 6.62 13.35 12.94
CA ARG A 149 7.57 14.47 12.88
C ARG A 149 9.01 14.07 12.58
N LYS A 150 9.29 12.80 12.53
CA LYS A 150 10.65 12.29 12.21
C LYS A 150 10.89 12.23 10.72
#